data_70a5e6cd3779990cc7dd8a964f81af79
#
_entry.id   70a5e6cd3779990cc7dd8a964f81af79
#
_cell.length_a   1.000
_cell.length_b   1.000
_cell.length_c   1.000
_cell.angle_alpha   90.00
_cell.angle_beta   90.00
_cell.angle_gamma   90.00
#
_symmetry.space_group_name_H-M   'P 1'
#
loop_
_entity.id
_entity.type
_entity.pdbx_description
1 polymer ?
#
loop_
_entity_poly.entity_id
_entity_poly.type
_entity_poly.pdbx_seq_one_letter_code
_entity_poly.pdbx_strand_id
1 'polypeptide(L)'
;FIAYVLSIFCDSLALVLIAGVMFAIVVTAAFFFHKRKYHGEKKFPWGKVVLWLLFAGYIAIVLYATLMRMSGFHMQYNMHLFKAWREAWNNYSIKNIANVLLNVAMFVPLGFLLPLLWKPCRKWYVAIPSGFGFSLAIELIQLLTRRGVCDVDDLFCNTLGAAIGYFLIMSALAIFVEKKWKPALTYGSLSLICVLSICSIFLIYNTQEYGNLPIAPSYTIDMSDVKWTLDCQLPETAAELPVYQNQRRTLQDCDVFAEEFKRIIPTE
;
A
#
# COMPACT_ATOMS: atom_id res chain seq x y z
N PHE A 1 -9.46 4.54 9.07
CA PHE A 1 -8.84 3.32 8.52
C PHE A 1 -9.90 2.31 8.09
N ILE A 2 -10.76 1.84 9.01
CA ILE A 2 -11.79 0.83 8.71
C ILE A 2 -12.72 1.29 7.58
N ALA A 3 -13.22 2.53 7.62
CA ALA A 3 -14.08 3.09 6.57
C ALA A 3 -13.38 3.13 5.20
N TYR A 4 -12.07 3.41 5.17
CA TYR A 4 -11.28 3.39 3.96
C TYR A 4 -11.14 1.99 3.37
N VAL A 5 -10.86 0.99 4.21
CA VAL A 5 -10.83 -0.43 3.81
C VAL A 5 -12.19 -0.88 3.30
N LEU A 6 -13.27 -0.56 4.04
CA LEU A 6 -14.63 -0.89 3.63
C LEU A 6 -15.01 -0.26 2.29
N SER A 7 -14.60 1.00 2.02
CA SER A 7 -14.87 1.62 0.72
C SER A 7 -14.19 0.86 -0.43
N ILE A 8 -12.95 0.36 -0.25
CA ILE A 8 -12.28 -0.46 -1.26
C ILE A 8 -13.09 -1.72 -1.57
N PHE A 9 -13.58 -2.41 -0.53
CA PHE A 9 -14.40 -3.61 -0.71
C PHE A 9 -15.72 -3.29 -1.42
N CYS A 10 -16.43 -2.24 -1.02
CA CYS A 10 -17.70 -1.84 -1.64
C CYS A 10 -17.50 -1.43 -3.11
N ASP A 11 -16.47 -0.65 -3.40
CA ASP A 11 -16.17 -0.17 -4.75
C ASP A 11 -15.69 -1.32 -5.67
N SER A 12 -15.00 -2.32 -5.12
CA SER A 12 -14.55 -3.52 -5.86
C SER A 12 -15.66 -4.56 -6.07
N LEU A 13 -16.83 -4.41 -5.42
CA LEU A 13 -17.88 -5.43 -5.40
C LEU A 13 -18.33 -5.84 -6.81
N ALA A 14 -18.49 -4.88 -7.72
CA ALA A 14 -18.89 -5.16 -9.09
C ALA A 14 -17.87 -6.06 -9.80
N LEU A 15 -16.58 -5.77 -9.65
CA LEU A 15 -15.50 -6.55 -10.26
C LEU A 15 -15.41 -7.95 -9.64
N VAL A 16 -15.59 -8.05 -8.32
CA VAL A 16 -15.64 -9.34 -7.60
C VAL A 16 -16.84 -10.18 -8.06
N LEU A 17 -18.00 -9.57 -8.26
CA LEU A 17 -19.19 -10.26 -8.79
C LEU A 17 -18.97 -10.75 -10.21
N ILE A 18 -18.40 -9.93 -11.10
CA ILE A 18 -18.06 -10.35 -12.47
C ILE A 18 -17.06 -11.52 -12.44
N ALA A 19 -15.99 -11.40 -11.64
CA ALA A 19 -15.02 -12.48 -11.46
C ALA A 19 -15.68 -13.75 -10.91
N GLY A 20 -16.60 -13.62 -9.95
CA GLY A 20 -17.39 -14.73 -9.39
C GLY A 20 -18.26 -15.43 -10.42
N VAL A 21 -18.96 -14.68 -11.27
CA VAL A 21 -19.80 -15.24 -12.36
C VAL A 21 -18.92 -15.98 -13.37
N MET A 22 -17.82 -15.36 -13.82
CA MET A 22 -16.88 -16.01 -14.75
C MET A 22 -16.29 -17.28 -14.14
N PHE A 23 -15.92 -17.24 -12.86
CA PHE A 23 -15.43 -18.40 -12.14
C PHE A 23 -16.49 -19.51 -12.03
N ALA A 24 -17.75 -19.16 -11.74
CA ALA A 24 -18.85 -20.12 -11.68
C ALA A 24 -19.07 -20.85 -13.02
N ILE A 25 -18.98 -20.11 -14.14
CA ILE A 25 -19.06 -20.70 -15.50
C ILE A 25 -17.92 -21.70 -15.71
N VAL A 26 -16.68 -21.32 -15.38
CA VAL A 26 -15.50 -22.21 -15.51
C VAL A 26 -15.62 -23.44 -14.62
N VAL A 27 -16.06 -23.29 -13.37
CA VAL A 27 -16.27 -24.40 -12.43
C VAL A 27 -17.35 -25.35 -12.93
N THR A 28 -18.46 -24.80 -13.44
CA THR A 28 -19.55 -25.61 -13.99
C THR A 28 -19.07 -26.42 -15.18
N ALA A 29 -18.37 -25.80 -16.13
CA ALA A 29 -17.76 -26.50 -17.27
C ALA A 29 -16.76 -27.57 -16.82
N ALA A 30 -15.89 -27.25 -15.85
CA ALA A 30 -14.92 -28.18 -15.29
C ALA A 30 -15.59 -29.35 -14.56
N PHE A 31 -16.70 -29.11 -13.86
CA PHE A 31 -17.50 -30.16 -13.20
C PHE A 31 -18.08 -31.13 -14.22
N PHE A 32 -18.72 -30.64 -15.27
CA PHE A 32 -19.26 -31.48 -16.34
C PHE A 32 -18.16 -32.27 -17.05
N PHE A 33 -17.03 -31.61 -17.36
CA PHE A 33 -15.89 -32.29 -17.97
C PHE A 33 -15.31 -33.38 -17.06
N HIS A 34 -15.15 -33.09 -15.76
CA HIS A 34 -14.67 -34.06 -14.77
C HIS A 34 -15.63 -35.26 -14.66
N LYS A 35 -16.95 -35.01 -14.55
CA LYS A 35 -17.97 -36.03 -14.50
C LYS A 35 -17.92 -36.92 -15.74
N ARG A 36 -17.79 -36.34 -16.94
CA ARG A 36 -17.67 -37.08 -18.20
C ARG A 36 -16.38 -37.89 -18.29
N LYS A 37 -15.25 -37.31 -17.87
CA LYS A 37 -13.93 -38.00 -17.93
C LYS A 37 -13.79 -39.14 -16.96
N TYR A 38 -14.36 -39.05 -15.79
CA TYR A 38 -14.24 -40.08 -14.72
C TYR A 38 -15.51 -40.88 -14.47
N HIS A 39 -16.50 -40.74 -15.34
CA HIS A 39 -17.79 -41.47 -15.25
C HIS A 39 -18.45 -41.43 -13.87
N GLY A 40 -18.15 -40.37 -13.06
CA GLY A 40 -18.68 -40.20 -11.71
C GLY A 40 -17.93 -40.96 -10.60
N GLU A 41 -16.91 -41.77 -10.91
CA GLU A 41 -16.17 -42.59 -9.93
C GLU A 41 -15.29 -41.75 -8.98
N LYS A 42 -14.82 -40.58 -9.43
CA LYS A 42 -13.99 -39.68 -8.61
C LYS A 42 -14.76 -38.49 -8.11
N LYS A 43 -14.65 -38.23 -6.80
CA LYS A 43 -15.24 -37.04 -6.19
C LYS A 43 -14.62 -35.75 -6.77
N PHE A 44 -15.46 -34.79 -7.09
CA PHE A 44 -15.02 -33.49 -7.55
C PHE A 44 -14.29 -32.72 -6.42
N PRO A 45 -13.14 -32.09 -6.68
CA PRO A 45 -12.28 -31.51 -5.64
C PRO A 45 -12.77 -30.13 -5.16
N TRP A 46 -13.93 -30.07 -4.51
CA TRP A 46 -14.56 -28.83 -4.04
C TRP A 46 -13.64 -27.94 -3.20
N GLY A 47 -12.78 -28.54 -2.35
CA GLY A 47 -11.82 -27.76 -1.54
C GLY A 47 -10.86 -26.94 -2.40
N LYS A 48 -10.39 -27.48 -3.54
CA LYS A 48 -9.57 -26.71 -4.47
C LYS A 48 -10.37 -25.62 -5.20
N VAL A 49 -11.63 -25.91 -5.52
CA VAL A 49 -12.51 -24.92 -6.16
C VAL A 49 -12.71 -23.70 -5.26
N VAL A 50 -12.97 -23.93 -3.97
CA VAL A 50 -13.10 -22.85 -2.98
C VAL A 50 -11.81 -22.02 -2.89
N LEU A 51 -10.64 -22.68 -2.83
CA LEU A 51 -9.34 -21.97 -2.81
C LEU A 51 -9.13 -21.12 -4.07
N TRP A 52 -9.49 -21.63 -5.25
CA TRP A 52 -9.40 -20.89 -6.49
C TRP A 52 -10.38 -19.72 -6.54
N LEU A 53 -11.59 -19.88 -5.99
CA LEU A 53 -12.57 -18.80 -5.87
C LEU A 53 -12.05 -17.67 -4.97
N LEU A 54 -11.50 -18.04 -3.79
CA LEU A 54 -10.89 -17.08 -2.88
C LEU A 54 -9.72 -16.36 -3.54
N PHE A 55 -8.89 -17.08 -4.29
CA PHE A 55 -7.77 -16.49 -5.02
C PHE A 55 -8.23 -15.52 -6.12
N ALA A 56 -9.24 -15.90 -6.93
CA ALA A 56 -9.79 -15.05 -7.97
C ALA A 56 -10.43 -13.77 -7.41
N GLY A 57 -11.23 -13.89 -6.34
CA GLY A 57 -11.79 -12.75 -5.64
C GLY A 57 -10.72 -11.84 -5.04
N TYR A 58 -9.70 -12.41 -4.43
CA TYR A 58 -8.56 -11.68 -3.90
C TYR A 58 -7.84 -10.89 -5.02
N ILE A 59 -7.51 -11.54 -6.15
CA ILE A 59 -6.86 -10.88 -7.29
C ILE A 59 -7.73 -9.73 -7.83
N ALA A 60 -9.05 -9.93 -7.92
CA ALA A 60 -9.97 -8.88 -8.37
C ALA A 60 -9.92 -7.64 -7.44
N ILE A 61 -9.90 -7.87 -6.12
CA ILE A 61 -9.78 -6.78 -5.12
C ILE A 61 -8.44 -6.06 -5.26
N VAL A 62 -7.33 -6.79 -5.38
CA VAL A 62 -5.99 -6.21 -5.52
C VAL A 62 -5.91 -5.36 -6.78
N LEU A 63 -6.33 -5.90 -7.93
CA LEU A 63 -6.29 -5.17 -9.20
C LEU A 63 -7.18 -3.92 -9.16
N TYR A 64 -8.35 -4.01 -8.51
CA TYR A 64 -9.19 -2.84 -8.32
C TYR A 64 -8.49 -1.77 -7.46
N ALA A 65 -7.97 -2.17 -6.29
CA ALA A 65 -7.33 -1.26 -5.35
C ALA A 65 -6.09 -0.57 -5.94
N THR A 66 -5.34 -1.28 -6.78
CA THR A 66 -4.05 -0.79 -7.32
C THR A 66 -4.18 -0.09 -8.67
N LEU A 67 -5.08 -0.56 -9.56
CA LEU A 67 -5.14 -0.06 -10.93
C LEU A 67 -6.36 0.82 -11.23
N MET A 68 -7.49 0.57 -10.55
CA MET A 68 -8.75 1.24 -10.90
C MET A 68 -9.06 2.45 -10.02
N ARG A 69 -8.56 2.45 -8.80
CA ARG A 69 -8.86 3.50 -7.82
C ARG A 69 -8.04 4.78 -7.99
N MET A 70 -6.90 4.71 -8.67
CA MET A 70 -6.06 5.89 -8.88
C MET A 70 -6.60 6.79 -9.97
N SER A 71 -6.89 8.04 -9.61
CA SER A 71 -7.25 9.12 -10.52
C SER A 71 -6.03 10.00 -10.77
N GLY A 72 -5.58 10.05 -12.01
CA GLY A 72 -4.48 10.91 -12.44
C GLY A 72 -3.67 10.26 -13.55
N PHE A 73 -3.37 11.02 -14.61
CA PHE A 73 -2.57 10.55 -15.73
C PHE A 73 -1.18 11.18 -15.69
N HIS A 74 -0.42 10.90 -14.61
CA HIS A 74 0.94 11.41 -14.47
C HIS A 74 1.91 10.25 -14.42
N MET A 75 2.95 10.30 -15.26
CA MET A 75 4.05 9.37 -15.21
C MET A 75 4.95 9.80 -14.03
N GLN A 76 4.82 9.12 -12.90
CA GLN A 76 5.64 9.36 -11.73
C GLN A 76 6.31 8.06 -11.29
N TYR A 77 7.54 8.18 -10.82
CA TYR A 77 8.27 7.06 -10.25
C TYR A 77 9.03 7.52 -9.00
N ASN A 78 9.11 6.66 -8.01
CA ASN A 78 9.88 6.86 -6.80
C ASN A 78 10.85 5.69 -6.63
N MET A 79 12.15 5.97 -6.75
CA MET A 79 13.21 4.97 -6.61
C MET A 79 13.93 5.07 -5.26
N HIS A 80 13.45 5.91 -4.35
CA HIS A 80 14.03 6.07 -3.03
C HIS A 80 13.40 5.10 -2.04
N LEU A 81 14.14 4.05 -1.68
CA LEU A 81 13.69 3.07 -0.70
C LEU A 81 13.47 3.72 0.67
N PHE A 82 12.38 3.33 1.34
CA PHE A 82 11.92 3.84 2.64
C PHE A 82 11.51 5.32 2.67
N LYS A 83 11.28 5.94 1.52
CA LYS A 83 10.77 7.31 1.45
C LYS A 83 9.35 7.40 2.03
N ALA A 84 8.47 6.48 1.65
CA ALA A 84 7.09 6.42 2.16
C ALA A 84 7.05 6.22 3.69
N TRP A 85 7.97 5.43 4.23
CA TRP A 85 8.11 5.18 5.66
C TRP A 85 8.56 6.44 6.41
N ARG A 86 9.57 7.13 5.86
CA ARG A 86 10.07 8.39 6.41
C ARG A 86 9.00 9.47 6.39
N GLU A 87 8.28 9.61 5.28
CA GLU A 87 7.20 10.60 5.15
C GLU A 87 6.03 10.26 6.06
N ALA A 88 5.69 8.96 6.22
CA ALA A 88 4.66 8.52 7.15
C ALA A 88 4.99 8.91 8.60
N TRP A 89 6.25 8.77 8.98
CA TRP A 89 6.74 9.15 10.31
C TRP A 89 6.83 10.68 10.47
N ASN A 90 7.56 11.37 9.59
CA ASN A 90 7.85 12.80 9.71
C ASN A 90 6.59 13.67 9.63
N ASN A 91 5.59 13.26 8.86
CA ASN A 91 4.35 14.01 8.72
C ASN A 91 3.30 13.65 9.76
N TYR A 92 3.57 12.71 10.68
CA TYR A 92 2.58 12.14 11.62
C TYR A 92 1.26 11.76 10.96
N SER A 93 1.31 11.42 9.68
CA SER A 93 0.14 11.16 8.88
C SER A 93 -0.33 9.72 9.06
N ILE A 94 -1.40 9.54 9.81
CA ILE A 94 -2.07 8.24 9.95
C ILE A 94 -2.39 7.63 8.57
N LYS A 95 -2.70 8.48 7.60
CA LYS A 95 -2.98 8.05 6.23
C LYS A 95 -1.75 7.43 5.55
N ASN A 96 -0.58 8.04 5.70
CA ASN A 96 0.66 7.53 5.11
C ASN A 96 1.11 6.24 5.81
N ILE A 97 1.00 6.18 7.15
CA ILE A 97 1.24 4.94 7.91
C ILE A 97 0.28 3.83 7.44
N ALA A 98 -1.00 4.16 7.29
CA ALA A 98 -2.00 3.22 6.81
C ALA A 98 -1.70 2.70 5.40
N ASN A 99 -1.21 3.55 4.49
CA ASN A 99 -0.83 3.13 3.13
C ASN A 99 0.31 2.10 3.16
N VAL A 100 1.38 2.35 3.94
CA VAL A 100 2.49 1.40 4.11
C VAL A 100 1.99 0.07 4.64
N LEU A 101 1.19 0.09 5.72
CA LEU A 101 0.66 -1.12 6.33
C LEU A 101 -0.33 -1.85 5.41
N LEU A 102 -1.13 -1.11 4.64
CA LEU A 102 -2.07 -1.71 3.68
C LEU A 102 -1.35 -2.42 2.54
N ASN A 103 -0.25 -1.87 2.02
CA ASN A 103 0.54 -2.54 0.99
C ASN A 103 1.08 -3.87 1.51
N VAL A 104 1.64 -3.90 2.73
CA VAL A 104 2.04 -5.17 3.37
C VAL A 104 0.84 -6.11 3.53
N ALA A 105 -0.25 -5.63 4.14
CA ALA A 105 -1.41 -6.45 4.46
C ALA A 105 -2.09 -7.01 3.20
N MET A 106 -2.10 -6.23 2.12
CA MET A 106 -2.71 -6.62 0.84
C MET A 106 -2.05 -7.86 0.24
N PHE A 107 -0.74 -8.07 0.44
CA PHE A 107 -0.01 -9.20 -0.12
C PHE A 107 0.10 -10.43 0.81
N VAL A 108 -0.29 -10.30 2.08
CA VAL A 108 -0.36 -11.46 3.01
C VAL A 108 -1.25 -12.58 2.46
N PRO A 109 -2.47 -12.32 1.93
CA PRO A 109 -3.30 -13.38 1.35
C PRO A 109 -2.65 -14.05 0.14
N LEU A 110 -1.85 -13.33 -0.68
CA LEU A 110 -1.12 -13.93 -1.79
C LEU A 110 -0.14 -14.99 -1.29
N GLY A 111 0.72 -14.60 -0.35
CA GLY A 111 1.70 -15.51 0.25
C GLY A 111 1.06 -16.70 0.93
N PHE A 112 -0.13 -16.53 1.51
CA PHE A 112 -0.92 -17.56 2.15
C PHE A 112 -1.55 -18.55 1.13
N LEU A 113 -2.12 -18.06 0.05
CA LEU A 113 -2.85 -18.86 -0.94
C LEU A 113 -1.95 -19.62 -1.91
N LEU A 114 -0.79 -19.05 -2.28
CA LEU A 114 0.12 -19.68 -3.23
C LEU A 114 0.55 -21.10 -2.86
N PRO A 115 1.02 -21.40 -1.62
CA PRO A 115 1.42 -22.75 -1.21
C PRO A 115 0.26 -23.74 -1.14
N LEU A 116 -0.97 -23.25 -0.97
CA LEU A 116 -2.18 -24.09 -0.95
C LEU A 116 -2.62 -24.46 -2.36
N LEU A 117 -2.50 -23.54 -3.32
CA LEU A 117 -2.90 -23.74 -4.70
C LEU A 117 -1.88 -24.51 -5.51
N TRP A 118 -0.59 -24.16 -5.37
CA TRP A 118 0.50 -24.75 -6.16
C TRP A 118 1.57 -25.36 -5.26
N LYS A 119 1.79 -26.65 -5.44
CA LYS A 119 2.83 -27.39 -4.69
C LYS A 119 4.24 -26.79 -4.81
N PRO A 120 4.71 -26.32 -5.98
CA PRO A 120 6.03 -25.67 -6.09
C PRO A 120 6.18 -24.44 -5.18
N CYS A 121 5.10 -23.69 -4.95
CA CYS A 121 5.08 -22.53 -4.05
C CYS A 121 5.20 -22.88 -2.56
N ARG A 122 5.30 -24.16 -2.20
CA ARG A 122 5.70 -24.56 -0.83
C ARG A 122 7.16 -24.32 -0.54
N LYS A 123 7.95 -23.99 -1.56
CA LYS A 123 9.36 -23.63 -1.42
C LYS A 123 9.46 -22.10 -1.39
N TRP A 124 10.14 -21.55 -0.38
CA TRP A 124 10.24 -20.10 -0.16
C TRP A 124 10.84 -19.36 -1.36
N TYR A 125 11.83 -19.96 -2.00
CA TYR A 125 12.49 -19.42 -3.19
C TYR A 125 11.64 -19.47 -4.48
N VAL A 126 10.42 -19.98 -4.39
CA VAL A 126 9.40 -19.91 -5.45
C VAL A 126 8.29 -18.95 -5.03
N ALA A 127 7.78 -19.09 -3.81
CA ALA A 127 6.65 -18.30 -3.35
C ALA A 127 6.97 -16.81 -3.21
N ILE A 128 8.09 -16.47 -2.55
CA ILE A 128 8.46 -15.07 -2.32
C ILE A 128 8.79 -14.35 -3.63
N PRO A 129 9.63 -14.91 -4.55
CA PRO A 129 9.83 -14.32 -5.87
C PRO A 129 8.56 -14.23 -6.73
N SER A 130 7.60 -15.16 -6.55
CA SER A 130 6.29 -15.04 -7.23
C SER A 130 5.50 -13.84 -6.72
N GLY A 131 5.53 -13.58 -5.41
CA GLY A 131 4.94 -12.39 -4.81
C GLY A 131 5.61 -11.09 -5.31
N PHE A 132 6.93 -11.07 -5.33
CA PHE A 132 7.72 -9.97 -5.89
C PHE A 132 7.37 -9.72 -7.36
N GLY A 133 7.34 -10.77 -8.19
CA GLY A 133 7.02 -10.68 -9.62
C GLY A 133 5.59 -10.16 -9.86
N PHE A 134 4.63 -10.57 -9.03
CA PHE A 134 3.27 -10.06 -9.12
C PHE A 134 3.19 -8.57 -8.74
N SER A 135 3.89 -8.16 -7.68
CA SER A 135 3.98 -6.75 -7.31
C SER A 135 4.67 -5.92 -8.40
N LEU A 136 5.79 -6.39 -8.92
CA LEU A 136 6.50 -5.74 -10.02
C LEU A 136 5.62 -5.58 -11.27
N ALA A 137 4.82 -6.59 -11.59
CA ALA A 137 3.88 -6.51 -12.71
C ALA A 137 2.83 -5.41 -12.49
N ILE A 138 2.31 -5.25 -11.26
CA ILE A 138 1.39 -4.16 -10.93
C ILE A 138 2.07 -2.81 -11.12
N GLU A 139 3.28 -2.61 -10.56
CA GLU A 139 4.05 -1.36 -10.68
C GLU A 139 4.32 -1.00 -12.15
N LEU A 140 4.71 -1.99 -12.97
CA LEU A 140 4.93 -1.78 -14.40
C LEU A 140 3.64 -1.43 -15.14
N ILE A 141 2.51 -2.07 -14.81
CA ILE A 141 1.22 -1.72 -15.40
C ILE A 141 0.81 -0.30 -15.01
N GLN A 142 1.00 0.11 -13.75
CA GLN A 142 0.73 1.47 -13.29
C GLN A 142 1.58 2.50 -14.06
N LEU A 143 2.87 2.22 -14.24
CA LEU A 143 3.77 3.06 -14.99
C LEU A 143 3.35 3.18 -16.47
N LEU A 144 3.06 2.06 -17.13
CA LEU A 144 2.66 2.02 -18.54
C LEU A 144 1.29 2.67 -18.79
N THR A 145 0.35 2.47 -17.89
CA THR A 145 -0.99 3.05 -18.00
C THR A 145 -1.07 4.48 -17.47
N ARG A 146 0.01 4.98 -16.86
CA ARG A 146 0.07 6.29 -16.19
C ARG A 146 -0.99 6.45 -15.08
N ARG A 147 -1.43 5.34 -14.49
CA ARG A 147 -2.45 5.29 -13.44
C ARG A 147 -1.83 4.96 -12.09
N GLY A 148 -0.85 5.76 -11.64
CA GLY A 148 -0.20 5.57 -10.36
C GLY A 148 1.25 6.00 -10.40
N VAL A 149 1.89 5.86 -9.24
CA VAL A 149 3.33 6.11 -9.04
C VAL A 149 4.00 4.76 -8.90
N CYS A 150 4.93 4.45 -9.80
CA CYS A 150 5.77 3.27 -9.64
C CYS A 150 6.69 3.47 -8.44
N ASP A 151 6.45 2.76 -7.34
CA ASP A 151 7.13 2.96 -6.07
C ASP A 151 7.89 1.70 -5.61
N VAL A 152 9.19 1.87 -5.38
CA VAL A 152 10.04 0.79 -4.84
C VAL A 152 9.63 0.40 -3.42
N ASP A 153 9.09 1.34 -2.64
CA ASP A 153 8.58 1.05 -1.29
C ASP A 153 7.37 0.11 -1.35
N ASP A 154 6.48 0.29 -2.32
CA ASP A 154 5.33 -0.59 -2.52
C ASP A 154 5.79 -2.00 -2.91
N LEU A 155 6.78 -2.09 -3.82
CA LEU A 155 7.38 -3.37 -4.19
C LEU A 155 7.99 -4.10 -2.99
N PHE A 156 8.69 -3.37 -2.11
CA PHE A 156 9.25 -3.91 -0.87
C PHE A 156 8.16 -4.35 0.10
N CYS A 157 7.18 -3.49 0.39
CA CYS A 157 6.08 -3.76 1.32
C CYS A 157 5.25 -4.96 0.87
N ASN A 158 4.91 -5.02 -0.42
CA ASN A 158 4.15 -6.11 -1.02
C ASN A 158 4.91 -7.45 -0.92
N THR A 159 6.22 -7.44 -1.23
CA THR A 159 7.06 -8.64 -1.10
C THR A 159 7.15 -9.12 0.34
N LEU A 160 7.29 -8.19 1.28
CA LEU A 160 7.32 -8.50 2.71
C LEU A 160 5.99 -9.08 3.19
N GLY A 161 4.87 -8.54 2.71
CA GLY A 161 3.54 -9.09 2.95
C GLY A 161 3.39 -10.53 2.44
N ALA A 162 3.85 -10.80 1.22
CA ALA A 162 3.85 -12.15 0.66
C ALA A 162 4.73 -13.10 1.47
N ALA A 163 5.89 -12.66 1.98
CA ALA A 163 6.75 -13.46 2.85
C ALA A 163 6.07 -13.78 4.19
N ILE A 164 5.43 -12.80 4.82
CA ILE A 164 4.66 -13.00 6.06
C ILE A 164 3.57 -14.05 5.84
N GLY A 165 2.76 -13.90 4.78
CA GLY A 165 1.69 -14.83 4.46
C GLY A 165 2.20 -16.24 4.18
N TYR A 166 3.30 -16.36 3.45
CA TYR A 166 3.97 -17.64 3.18
C TYR A 166 4.42 -18.33 4.46
N PHE A 167 5.14 -17.64 5.33
CA PHE A 167 5.64 -18.20 6.56
C PHE A 167 4.52 -18.58 7.55
N LEU A 168 3.44 -17.79 7.60
CA LEU A 168 2.27 -18.10 8.40
C LEU A 168 1.61 -19.41 7.95
N ILE A 169 1.34 -19.57 6.65
CA ILE A 169 0.69 -20.80 6.16
C ILE A 169 1.61 -22.02 6.26
N MET A 170 2.92 -21.86 6.03
CA MET A 170 3.86 -22.95 6.18
C MET A 170 4.00 -23.40 7.65
N SER A 171 3.95 -22.47 8.60
CA SER A 171 3.88 -22.79 10.02
C SER A 171 2.59 -23.57 10.35
N ALA A 172 1.44 -23.11 9.86
CA ALA A 172 0.17 -23.78 10.05
C ALA A 172 0.15 -25.19 9.43
N LEU A 173 0.66 -25.36 8.21
CA LEU A 173 0.77 -26.67 7.57
C LEU A 173 1.69 -27.61 8.34
N ALA A 174 2.81 -27.10 8.87
CA ALA A 174 3.72 -27.91 9.70
C ALA A 174 3.05 -28.39 10.99
N ILE A 175 2.20 -27.55 11.64
CA ILE A 175 1.47 -27.92 12.85
C ILE A 175 0.34 -28.90 12.53
N PHE A 176 -0.58 -28.51 11.64
CA PHE A 176 -1.86 -29.21 11.48
C PHE A 176 -1.78 -30.41 10.53
N VAL A 177 -0.91 -30.36 9.51
CA VAL A 177 -0.81 -31.40 8.48
C VAL A 177 0.38 -32.32 8.75
N GLU A 178 1.57 -31.76 8.97
CA GLU A 178 2.79 -32.54 9.14
C GLU A 178 3.05 -32.94 10.59
N LYS A 179 2.39 -32.31 11.55
CA LYS A 179 2.56 -32.50 13.00
C LYS A 179 4.02 -32.37 13.47
N LYS A 180 4.75 -31.42 12.88
CA LYS A 180 6.17 -31.16 13.13
C LYS A 180 6.35 -29.77 13.78
N TRP A 181 6.70 -29.75 15.06
CA TRP A 181 6.86 -28.49 15.80
C TRP A 181 8.12 -27.70 15.44
N LYS A 182 9.23 -28.37 15.14
CA LYS A 182 10.49 -27.66 14.80
C LYS A 182 10.34 -26.78 13.55
N PRO A 183 9.91 -27.29 12.37
CA PRO A 183 9.70 -26.42 11.22
C PRO A 183 8.58 -25.41 11.45
N ALA A 184 7.53 -25.73 12.23
CA ALA A 184 6.49 -24.78 12.56
C ALA A 184 7.02 -23.57 13.31
N LEU A 185 7.85 -23.78 14.33
CA LEU A 185 8.52 -22.70 15.07
C LEU A 185 9.45 -21.88 14.16
N THR A 186 10.20 -22.54 13.28
CA THR A 186 11.09 -21.86 12.33
C THR A 186 10.31 -20.95 11.39
N TYR A 187 9.23 -21.44 10.78
CA TYR A 187 8.40 -20.59 9.92
C TYR A 187 7.68 -19.49 10.72
N GLY A 188 7.16 -19.80 11.91
CA GLY A 188 6.53 -18.83 12.78
C GLY A 188 7.48 -17.71 13.22
N SER A 189 8.72 -18.05 13.58
CA SER A 189 9.75 -17.05 13.94
C SER A 189 10.15 -16.19 12.74
N LEU A 190 10.27 -16.76 11.54
CA LEU A 190 10.54 -15.99 10.32
C LEU A 190 9.41 -15.02 9.99
N SER A 191 8.15 -15.42 10.15
CA SER A 191 7.02 -14.52 10.01
C SER A 191 7.07 -13.37 11.02
N LEU A 192 7.38 -13.68 12.28
CA LEU A 192 7.54 -12.68 13.33
C LEU A 192 8.69 -11.71 13.04
N ILE A 193 9.83 -12.20 12.56
CA ILE A 193 10.97 -11.37 12.14
C ILE A 193 10.55 -10.40 11.04
N CYS A 194 9.79 -10.86 10.03
CA CYS A 194 9.27 -9.98 8.99
C CYS A 194 8.37 -8.88 9.55
N VAL A 195 7.48 -9.20 10.50
CA VAL A 195 6.64 -8.20 11.16
C VAL A 195 7.47 -7.22 12.01
N LEU A 196 8.44 -7.73 12.78
CA LEU A 196 9.32 -6.89 13.59
C LEU A 196 10.20 -5.97 12.72
N SER A 197 10.57 -6.39 11.51
CA SER A 197 11.32 -5.52 10.59
C SER A 197 10.53 -4.28 10.18
N ILE A 198 9.21 -4.39 10.05
CA ILE A 198 8.33 -3.25 9.80
C ILE A 198 8.40 -2.25 10.96
N CYS A 199 8.24 -2.75 12.18
CA CYS A 199 8.33 -1.92 13.38
C CYS A 199 9.72 -1.29 13.54
N SER A 200 10.78 -2.04 13.24
CA SER A 200 12.17 -1.55 13.33
C SER A 200 12.45 -0.40 12.37
N ILE A 201 11.92 -0.45 11.15
CA ILE A 201 12.08 0.64 10.19
C ILE A 201 11.45 1.92 10.73
N PHE A 202 10.23 1.84 11.27
CA PHE A 202 9.60 3.00 11.92
C PHE A 202 10.41 3.51 13.12
N LEU A 203 10.95 2.62 13.95
CA LEU A 203 11.78 3.01 15.11
C LEU A 203 13.08 3.69 14.67
N ILE A 204 13.73 3.24 13.59
CA ILE A 204 14.94 3.87 13.04
C ILE A 204 14.62 5.31 12.61
N TYR A 205 13.49 5.53 11.97
CA TYR A 205 13.11 6.88 11.57
C TYR A 205 12.68 7.76 12.74
N ASN A 206 12.19 7.18 13.84
CA ASN A 206 11.86 7.92 15.05
C ASN A 206 13.09 8.60 15.71
N THR A 207 14.27 8.02 15.53
CA THR A 207 15.51 8.58 16.11
C THR A 207 16.15 9.67 15.24
N GLN A 208 15.66 9.85 14.01
CA GLN A 208 16.13 10.92 13.13
C GLN A 208 15.37 12.20 13.44
N GLU A 209 16.08 13.31 13.52
CA GLU A 209 15.47 14.63 13.63
C GLU A 209 14.40 14.81 12.55
N TYR A 210 13.26 15.39 12.90
CA TYR A 210 12.14 15.64 12.00
C TYR A 210 12.64 16.47 10.80
N GLY A 211 12.97 15.77 9.72
CA GLY A 211 13.94 16.22 8.76
C GLY A 211 13.49 17.24 7.73
N ASN A 212 12.35 17.93 7.88
CA ASN A 212 11.99 19.04 7.00
C ASN A 212 11.32 20.20 7.71
N LEU A 213 11.12 20.08 9.01
CA LEU A 213 11.03 21.25 9.84
C LEU A 213 12.42 21.35 10.48
N PRO A 214 13.33 22.16 9.96
CA PRO A 214 14.43 22.55 10.79
C PRO A 214 13.76 23.12 12.04
N ILE A 215 13.93 22.42 13.16
CA ILE A 215 13.71 23.01 14.46
C ILE A 215 14.48 24.30 14.38
N ALA A 216 13.74 25.38 14.21
CA ALA A 216 14.18 26.71 13.84
C ALA A 216 15.70 26.79 13.66
N PRO A 217 16.20 26.95 12.44
CA PRO A 217 17.64 27.05 12.29
C PRO A 217 18.08 28.08 13.30
N SER A 218 19.06 27.71 14.10
CA SER A 218 19.65 28.61 15.09
C SER A 218 20.46 29.74 14.44
N TYR A 219 20.08 30.15 13.24
CA TYR A 219 20.57 31.44 12.71
C TYR A 219 19.61 32.49 13.20
N THR A 220 20.05 33.26 14.13
CA THR A 220 19.53 34.59 14.35
C THR A 220 19.73 35.37 13.06
N ILE A 221 18.62 35.64 12.36
CA ILE A 221 18.66 36.60 11.24
C ILE A 221 19.09 37.92 11.89
N ASP A 222 20.29 38.39 11.55
CA ASP A 222 20.72 39.71 11.98
C ASP A 222 19.82 40.72 11.27
N MET A 223 18.91 41.30 12.02
CA MET A 223 17.91 42.27 11.53
C MET A 223 18.43 43.70 11.60
N SER A 224 19.70 43.90 11.98
CA SER A 224 20.28 45.25 12.17
C SER A 224 20.35 46.05 10.88
N ASP A 225 20.49 45.36 9.72
CA ASP A 225 20.56 46.00 8.40
C ASP A 225 19.23 46.04 7.65
N VAL A 226 18.17 45.48 8.22
CA VAL A 226 16.85 45.48 7.57
C VAL A 226 16.11 46.76 7.89
N LYS A 227 16.13 47.70 6.96
CA LYS A 227 15.25 48.89 7.02
C LYS A 227 13.83 48.47 6.71
N TRP A 228 13.00 48.35 7.73
CA TRP A 228 11.57 48.15 7.59
C TRP A 228 10.92 49.47 7.23
N THR A 229 10.58 49.70 5.96
CA THR A 229 9.61 50.71 5.58
C THR A 229 8.24 50.03 5.48
N LEU A 230 7.66 49.70 6.63
CA LEU A 230 6.28 49.24 6.70
C LEU A 230 5.36 50.45 6.63
N ASP A 231 4.94 50.83 5.44
CA ASP A 231 3.91 51.84 5.21
C ASP A 231 2.52 51.19 5.03
N CYS A 232 2.35 49.95 5.57
CA CYS A 232 1.08 49.28 5.56
C CYS A 232 0.43 49.38 6.95
N GLN A 233 -0.82 49.83 6.99
CA GLN A 233 -1.63 49.74 8.18
C GLN A 233 -1.89 48.24 8.42
N LEU A 234 -1.31 47.70 9.50
CA LEU A 234 -1.65 46.35 9.94
C LEU A 234 -3.15 46.31 10.27
N PRO A 235 -3.87 45.23 9.89
CA PRO A 235 -5.25 45.05 10.29
C PRO A 235 -5.37 45.10 11.80
N GLU A 236 -6.36 45.84 12.32
CA GLU A 236 -6.52 46.13 13.75
C GLU A 236 -6.79 44.91 14.59
N THR A 237 -7.23 43.80 13.96
CA THR A 237 -7.50 42.52 14.64
C THR A 237 -6.91 41.35 13.91
N ALA A 238 -6.34 40.40 14.68
CA ALA A 238 -5.82 39.15 14.16
C ALA A 238 -6.91 38.26 13.44
N ALA A 239 -8.18 38.61 13.60
CA ALA A 239 -9.31 37.93 12.93
C ALA A 239 -9.41 38.30 11.44
N GLU A 240 -8.80 39.39 11.01
CA GLU A 240 -8.78 39.86 9.62
C GLU A 240 -7.64 39.24 8.80
N LEU A 241 -6.71 38.54 9.48
CA LEU A 241 -5.64 37.81 8.80
C LEU A 241 -6.20 36.47 8.29
N PRO A 242 -6.02 36.17 7.00
CA PRO A 242 -6.46 34.87 6.48
C PRO A 242 -5.71 33.75 7.21
N VAL A 243 -6.45 32.96 7.99
CA VAL A 243 -5.91 31.77 8.66
C VAL A 243 -5.78 30.66 7.61
N TYR A 244 -4.62 30.53 7.04
CA TYR A 244 -4.32 29.39 6.18
C TYR A 244 -4.10 28.16 7.06
N GLN A 245 -5.16 27.39 7.31
CA GLN A 245 -5.02 26.06 7.83
C GLN A 245 -4.25 25.20 6.81
N ASN A 246 -3.40 24.32 7.30
CA ASN A 246 -2.46 23.43 6.59
C ASN A 246 -3.15 22.46 5.62
N GLN A 247 -3.97 22.96 4.71
CA GLN A 247 -4.51 22.21 3.58
C GLN A 247 -3.50 22.26 2.43
N ARG A 248 -3.41 21.16 1.69
CA ARG A 248 -2.57 21.09 0.48
C ARG A 248 -2.87 22.32 -0.39
N ARG A 249 -1.91 23.23 -0.45
CA ARG A 249 -1.98 24.41 -1.31
C ARG A 249 -1.96 23.94 -2.75
N THR A 250 -2.99 24.25 -3.51
CA THR A 250 -2.98 24.12 -4.97
C THR A 250 -2.16 25.29 -5.55
N LEU A 251 -1.67 25.16 -6.79
CA LEU A 251 -1.01 26.28 -7.48
C LEU A 251 -1.90 27.53 -7.48
N GLN A 252 -3.22 27.33 -7.59
CA GLN A 252 -4.23 28.37 -7.57
C GLN A 252 -4.26 29.13 -6.22
N ASP A 253 -4.07 28.43 -5.10
CA ASP A 253 -4.00 29.05 -3.77
C ASP A 253 -2.72 29.88 -3.62
N CYS A 254 -1.62 29.47 -4.28
CA CYS A 254 -0.38 30.22 -4.29
C CYS A 254 -0.49 31.51 -5.12
N ASP A 255 -1.23 31.50 -6.22
CA ASP A 255 -1.48 32.65 -7.06
C ASP A 255 -2.37 33.70 -6.36
N VAL A 256 -3.44 33.23 -5.68
CA VAL A 256 -4.29 34.10 -4.85
C VAL A 256 -3.48 34.75 -3.72
N PHE A 257 -2.63 33.97 -3.05
CA PHE A 257 -1.75 34.48 -2.00
C PHE A 257 -0.74 35.53 -2.55
N ALA A 258 -0.16 35.25 -3.71
CA ALA A 258 0.77 36.18 -4.37
C ALA A 258 0.09 37.50 -4.79
N GLU A 259 -1.17 37.45 -5.22
CA GLU A 259 -1.96 38.64 -5.55
C GLU A 259 -2.36 39.45 -4.31
N GLU A 260 -2.78 38.76 -3.21
CA GLU A 260 -3.05 39.43 -1.95
C GLU A 260 -1.78 40.04 -1.36
N PHE A 261 -0.65 39.35 -1.44
CA PHE A 261 0.62 39.84 -0.97
C PHE A 261 1.08 41.09 -1.75
N LYS A 262 0.84 41.16 -3.09
CA LYS A 262 1.08 42.33 -3.92
C LYS A 262 0.17 43.52 -3.56
N ARG A 263 -1.03 43.27 -3.02
CA ARG A 263 -1.92 44.35 -2.53
C ARG A 263 -1.44 44.94 -1.22
N ILE A 264 -0.77 44.15 -0.40
CA ILE A 264 -0.29 44.56 0.94
C ILE A 264 1.07 45.26 0.84
N ILE A 265 1.89 44.91 -0.14
CA ILE A 265 3.21 45.55 -0.37
C ILE A 265 3.13 46.38 -1.65
N PRO A 266 3.04 47.71 -1.56
CA PRO A 266 3.16 48.56 -2.74
C PRO A 266 4.53 48.34 -3.38
N THR A 267 4.56 47.88 -4.60
CA THR A 267 5.78 47.92 -5.42
C THR A 267 5.93 49.30 -5.97
N GLU A 268 7.02 50.00 -5.59
CA GLU A 268 7.46 51.20 -6.32
C GLU A 268 7.83 50.87 -7.77
#